data_34ed4f987302d0739f0122f9ce8997de
#
_entry.id   34ed4f987302d0739f0122f9ce8997de
#
_cell.length_a   1.000
_cell.length_b   1.000
_cell.length_c   1.000
_cell.angle_alpha   90.00
_cell.angle_beta   90.00
_cell.angle_gamma   90.00
#
_symmetry.space_group_name_H-M   'P 1'
#
loop_
_entity.id
_entity.type
_entity.pdbx_description
1 polymer ?
#
loop_
_entity_poly.entity_id
_entity_poly.type
_entity_poly.pdbx_seq_one_letter_code
_entity_poly.pdbx_strand_id
1 'polypeptide(L)'
;MSTNLVAATVRSGLYTRIIGKRIRFFQELTSTMDTARECAESKIDEGTVVIAEFQTSSRGRLGRTWVSKPGNLYLSVVFYPNRVTLPLIGIVAALAVKKSILKITGTRPDIKWPNDIMIHGRKVAGILVESVMMSDQIKYAIVGIGINISLNREEMGELGSIATSLNLSLGYEVSRENLLRTLLQELDSLYFDIKKGISPIQEWRESLNTLSEKVSVAGGGSKIEGIAEDVD
;
A
#
# COMPACT_ATOMS: atom_id res chain seq x y z
N MET A 1 -13.51 14.06 15.65
CA MET A 1 -14.15 12.75 15.97
C MET A 1 -13.83 11.81 14.82
N SER A 2 -13.01 10.78 15.06
CA SER A 2 -12.68 9.80 14.01
C SER A 2 -13.95 9.00 13.70
N THR A 3 -14.56 9.22 12.53
CA THR A 3 -15.67 8.40 12.06
C THR A 3 -15.15 7.01 11.72
N ASN A 4 -15.69 5.98 12.37
CA ASN A 4 -15.38 4.60 12.03
C ASN A 4 -15.68 4.35 10.55
N LEU A 5 -14.74 3.73 9.83
CA LEU A 5 -14.97 3.29 8.45
C LEU A 5 -16.14 2.30 8.41
N VAL A 6 -17.19 2.65 7.67
CA VAL A 6 -18.34 1.77 7.49
C VAL A 6 -18.25 1.08 6.13
N ALA A 7 -18.20 -0.25 6.14
CA ALA A 7 -18.07 -1.05 4.92
C ALA A 7 -19.17 -0.73 3.88
N ALA A 8 -20.37 -0.39 4.33
CA ALA A 8 -21.47 0.01 3.44
C ALA A 8 -21.17 1.31 2.70
N THR A 9 -20.60 2.32 3.38
CA THR A 9 -20.24 3.61 2.79
C THR A 9 -19.14 3.50 1.75
N VAL A 10 -18.16 2.61 2.00
CA VAL A 10 -17.09 2.34 1.03
C VAL A 10 -17.63 1.65 -0.22
N ARG A 11 -18.54 0.68 -0.06
CA ARG A 11 -19.17 -0.04 -1.18
C ARG A 11 -20.07 0.85 -2.03
N SER A 12 -20.73 1.82 -1.42
CA SER A 12 -21.52 2.81 -2.15
C SER A 12 -20.62 3.67 -3.02
N GLY A 13 -20.77 3.56 -4.35
CA GLY A 13 -19.95 4.28 -5.33
C GLY A 13 -18.60 3.64 -5.65
N LEU A 14 -18.34 2.39 -5.20
CA LEU A 14 -17.17 1.63 -5.61
C LEU A 14 -17.46 0.87 -6.92
N TYR A 15 -16.89 1.38 -8.00
CA TYR A 15 -17.02 0.77 -9.34
C TYR A 15 -15.70 0.10 -9.73
N THR A 16 -15.58 -1.20 -9.46
CA THR A 16 -14.39 -2.01 -9.73
C THR A 16 -14.77 -3.29 -10.46
N ARG A 17 -13.82 -3.93 -11.14
CA ARG A 17 -13.99 -5.19 -11.87
C ARG A 17 -13.66 -6.40 -11.00
N ILE A 18 -12.57 -6.31 -10.24
CA ILE A 18 -11.99 -7.40 -9.45
C ILE A 18 -11.85 -6.96 -7.98
N ILE A 19 -11.13 -5.87 -7.72
CA ILE A 19 -10.72 -5.47 -6.37
C ILE A 19 -11.86 -4.83 -5.60
N GLY A 20 -12.09 -5.29 -4.36
CA GLY A 20 -13.12 -4.73 -3.48
C GLY A 20 -14.54 -5.24 -3.76
N LYS A 21 -14.73 -6.25 -4.64
CA LYS A 21 -16.03 -6.95 -4.76
C LYS A 21 -16.43 -7.60 -3.43
N ARG A 22 -15.44 -8.07 -2.70
CA ARG A 22 -15.58 -8.56 -1.32
C ARG A 22 -14.69 -7.75 -0.40
N ILE A 23 -15.29 -7.07 0.58
CA ILE A 23 -14.58 -6.31 1.62
C ILE A 23 -14.95 -6.92 2.97
N ARG A 24 -13.93 -7.30 3.74
CA ARG A 24 -14.02 -7.74 5.13
C ARG A 24 -13.44 -6.66 6.01
N PHE A 25 -14.28 -6.08 6.86
CA PHE A 25 -13.88 -5.02 7.79
C PHE A 25 -13.86 -5.54 9.22
N PHE A 26 -12.81 -5.17 9.96
CA PHE A 26 -12.60 -5.55 11.35
C PHE A 26 -12.26 -4.31 12.18
N GLN A 27 -12.74 -4.24 13.41
CA GLN A 27 -12.34 -3.20 14.35
C GLN A 27 -10.91 -3.41 14.82
N GLU A 28 -10.55 -4.68 15.08
CA GLU A 28 -9.20 -5.06 15.51
C GLU A 28 -8.81 -6.39 14.87
N LEU A 29 -7.56 -6.49 14.45
CA LEU A 29 -6.91 -7.73 14.00
C LEU A 29 -5.48 -7.78 14.54
N THR A 30 -4.91 -8.96 14.57
CA THR A 30 -3.45 -9.10 14.73
C THR A 30 -2.74 -8.46 13.55
N SER A 31 -3.11 -8.84 12.33
CA SER A 31 -2.60 -8.27 11.08
C SER A 31 -3.59 -8.49 9.94
N THR A 32 -3.83 -7.48 9.11
CA THR A 32 -4.62 -7.64 7.88
C THR A 32 -3.96 -8.60 6.90
N MET A 33 -2.62 -8.69 6.90
CA MET A 33 -1.85 -9.62 6.07
C MET A 33 -2.13 -11.07 6.45
N ASP A 34 -2.19 -11.39 7.75
CA ASP A 34 -2.44 -12.75 8.22
C ASP A 34 -3.87 -13.19 7.89
N THR A 35 -4.85 -12.34 8.16
CA THR A 35 -6.25 -12.62 7.79
C THR A 35 -6.43 -12.74 6.27
N ALA A 36 -5.73 -11.91 5.46
CA ALA A 36 -5.77 -12.05 4.01
C ALA A 36 -5.10 -13.35 3.53
N ARG A 37 -4.06 -13.83 4.22
CA ARG A 37 -3.43 -15.13 3.96
C ARG A 37 -4.40 -16.28 4.23
N GLU A 38 -5.06 -16.29 5.36
CA GLU A 38 -6.10 -17.28 5.70
C GLU A 38 -7.21 -17.29 4.65
N CYS A 39 -7.65 -16.12 4.19
CA CYS A 39 -8.59 -15.99 3.10
C CYS A 39 -8.07 -16.65 1.80
N ALA A 40 -6.82 -16.37 1.41
CA ALA A 40 -6.22 -16.93 0.20
C ALA A 40 -6.06 -18.45 0.29
N GLU A 41 -5.68 -18.98 1.46
CA GLU A 41 -5.60 -20.43 1.72
C GLU A 41 -6.96 -21.12 1.59
N SER A 42 -8.02 -20.41 1.97
CA SER A 42 -9.41 -20.86 1.78
C SER A 42 -9.94 -20.64 0.37
N LYS A 43 -9.07 -20.26 -0.60
CA LYS A 43 -9.41 -20.01 -2.00
C LYS A 43 -10.52 -18.96 -2.18
N ILE A 44 -10.47 -17.88 -1.40
CA ILE A 44 -11.40 -16.75 -1.54
C ILE A 44 -11.22 -16.06 -2.90
N ASP A 45 -12.24 -15.33 -3.34
CA ASP A 45 -12.19 -14.60 -4.62
C ASP A 45 -11.02 -13.62 -4.70
N GLU A 46 -10.38 -13.56 -5.87
CA GLU A 46 -9.36 -12.55 -6.19
C GLU A 46 -9.88 -11.14 -5.96
N GLY A 47 -9.02 -10.26 -5.47
CA GLY A 47 -9.40 -8.89 -5.16
C GLY A 47 -10.18 -8.72 -3.85
N THR A 48 -10.30 -9.78 -3.04
CA THR A 48 -10.83 -9.66 -1.68
C THR A 48 -9.96 -8.72 -0.86
N VAL A 49 -10.59 -7.75 -0.19
CA VAL A 49 -9.93 -6.74 0.64
C VAL A 49 -10.24 -7.00 2.10
N VAL A 50 -9.21 -7.10 2.93
CA VAL A 50 -9.27 -7.15 4.39
C VAL A 50 -8.85 -5.81 4.94
N ILE A 51 -9.66 -5.18 5.77
CA ILE A 51 -9.42 -3.86 6.37
C ILE A 51 -9.53 -3.98 7.88
N ALA A 52 -8.64 -3.31 8.62
CA ALA A 52 -8.74 -3.18 10.07
C ALA A 52 -8.66 -1.72 10.49
N GLU A 53 -9.41 -1.35 11.51
CA GLU A 53 -9.29 -0.04 12.14
C GLU A 53 -7.99 0.04 12.97
N PHE A 54 -7.62 -1.10 13.58
CA PHE A 54 -6.42 -1.24 14.41
C PHE A 54 -5.78 -2.61 14.23
N GLN A 55 -4.44 -2.68 14.30
CA GLN A 55 -3.68 -3.92 14.25
C GLN A 55 -2.77 -4.03 15.48
N THR A 56 -2.82 -5.16 16.18
CA THR A 56 -2.02 -5.40 17.39
C THR A 56 -0.59 -5.86 17.10
N SER A 57 -0.33 -6.43 15.91
CA SER A 57 0.99 -6.92 15.49
C SER A 57 1.23 -6.68 13.99
N SER A 58 1.11 -5.40 13.60
CA SER A 58 1.31 -4.98 12.21
C SER A 58 2.78 -5.04 11.80
N ARG A 59 3.03 -5.49 10.57
CA ARG A 59 4.38 -5.72 10.04
C ARG A 59 4.71 -4.81 8.87
N GLY A 60 5.97 -4.40 8.83
CA GLY A 60 6.62 -3.84 7.65
C GLY A 60 7.67 -4.79 7.08
N ARG A 61 8.44 -4.35 6.10
CA ARG A 61 9.55 -5.13 5.52
C ARG A 61 10.65 -5.38 6.55
N LEU A 62 11.38 -6.50 6.35
CA LEU A 62 12.54 -6.89 7.16
C LEU A 62 12.22 -6.99 8.67
N GLY A 63 11.01 -7.45 9.03
CA GLY A 63 10.60 -7.64 10.41
C GLY A 63 10.34 -6.35 11.21
N ARG A 64 10.33 -5.19 10.56
CA ARG A 64 10.01 -3.92 11.23
C ARG A 64 8.53 -3.87 11.60
N THR A 65 8.22 -3.21 12.70
CA THR A 65 6.83 -2.93 13.09
C THR A 65 6.29 -1.74 12.29
N TRP A 66 5.02 -1.78 11.92
CA TRP A 66 4.27 -0.65 11.41
C TRP A 66 3.45 -0.03 12.54
N VAL A 67 3.46 1.29 12.71
CA VAL A 67 2.61 1.94 13.73
C VAL A 67 1.16 1.87 13.29
N SER A 68 0.33 1.20 14.08
CA SER A 68 -1.11 1.06 13.82
C SER A 68 -1.89 1.82 14.89
N LYS A 69 -2.66 2.83 14.49
CA LYS A 69 -3.54 3.62 15.35
C LYS A 69 -4.85 3.87 14.62
N PRO A 70 -5.99 3.95 15.30
CA PRO A 70 -7.26 4.30 14.67
C PRO A 70 -7.18 5.61 13.88
N GLY A 71 -8.05 5.77 12.87
CA GLY A 71 -8.07 6.98 12.04
C GLY A 71 -7.15 6.93 10.81
N ASN A 72 -6.45 5.83 10.59
CA ASN A 72 -5.59 5.59 9.44
C ASN A 72 -6.17 4.51 8.52
N LEU A 73 -5.48 4.14 7.44
CA LEU A 73 -5.88 3.04 6.58
C LEU A 73 -4.88 1.89 6.66
N TYR A 74 -5.39 0.71 7.00
CA TYR A 74 -4.65 -0.55 6.98
C TYR A 74 -5.49 -1.57 6.23
N LEU A 75 -4.99 -2.01 5.09
CA LEU A 75 -5.69 -3.00 4.27
C LEU A 75 -4.73 -3.99 3.65
N SER A 76 -5.25 -5.17 3.36
CA SER A 76 -4.54 -6.18 2.58
C SER A 76 -5.45 -6.73 1.49
N VAL A 77 -4.89 -6.95 0.30
CA VAL A 77 -5.62 -7.43 -0.87
C VAL A 77 -5.06 -8.77 -1.32
N VAL A 78 -5.95 -9.72 -1.63
CA VAL A 78 -5.61 -11.05 -2.13
C VAL A 78 -5.52 -11.02 -3.65
N PHE A 79 -4.42 -11.57 -4.20
CA PHE A 79 -4.18 -11.70 -5.63
C PHE A 79 -3.80 -13.14 -5.99
N TYR A 80 -4.16 -13.55 -7.20
CA TYR A 80 -3.70 -14.79 -7.83
C TYR A 80 -2.96 -14.49 -9.13
N PRO A 81 -1.74 -13.92 -9.02
CA PRO A 81 -0.97 -13.50 -10.19
C PRO A 81 -0.30 -14.68 -10.89
N ASN A 82 0.04 -14.47 -12.14
CA ASN A 82 0.99 -15.32 -12.85
C ASN A 82 2.44 -14.80 -12.69
N ARG A 83 3.42 -15.50 -13.29
CA ARG A 83 4.84 -15.12 -13.22
C ARG A 83 5.15 -13.76 -13.84
N VAL A 84 4.35 -13.30 -14.79
CA VAL A 84 4.54 -12.02 -15.48
C VAL A 84 4.01 -10.87 -14.62
N THR A 85 2.85 -11.06 -13.97
CA THR A 85 2.18 -10.01 -13.20
C THR A 85 2.67 -9.90 -11.76
N LEU A 86 3.22 -10.97 -11.16
CA LEU A 86 3.68 -10.94 -9.77
C LEU A 86 4.72 -9.83 -9.48
N PRO A 87 5.78 -9.63 -10.29
CA PRO A 87 6.75 -8.55 -10.05
C PRO A 87 6.11 -7.16 -10.10
N LEU A 88 5.05 -7.00 -10.88
CA LEU A 88 4.40 -5.71 -11.11
C LEU A 88 3.39 -5.32 -10.00
N ILE A 89 2.98 -6.25 -9.14
CA ILE A 89 1.93 -5.98 -8.13
C ILE A 89 2.34 -4.89 -7.13
N GLY A 90 3.61 -4.90 -6.69
CA GLY A 90 4.13 -3.86 -5.79
C GLY A 90 4.15 -2.49 -6.45
N ILE A 91 4.51 -2.43 -7.73
CA ILE A 91 4.50 -1.21 -8.55
C ILE A 91 3.08 -0.68 -8.70
N VAL A 92 2.14 -1.55 -9.07
CA VAL A 92 0.71 -1.22 -9.18
C VAL A 92 0.17 -0.65 -7.87
N ALA A 93 0.49 -1.27 -6.72
CA ALA A 93 0.06 -0.79 -5.42
C ALA A 93 0.65 0.59 -5.08
N ALA A 94 1.94 0.82 -5.37
CA ALA A 94 2.58 2.11 -5.12
C ALA A 94 1.97 3.23 -5.98
N LEU A 95 1.75 2.97 -7.26
CA LEU A 95 1.09 3.90 -8.17
C LEU A 95 -0.36 4.17 -7.75
N ALA A 96 -1.11 3.15 -7.33
CA ALA A 96 -2.49 3.31 -6.86
C ALA A 96 -2.56 4.21 -5.63
N VAL A 97 -1.68 4.04 -4.64
CA VAL A 97 -1.60 4.91 -3.46
C VAL A 97 -1.24 6.33 -3.89
N LYS A 98 -0.21 6.52 -4.70
CA LYS A 98 0.20 7.84 -5.22
C LYS A 98 -0.96 8.56 -5.92
N LYS A 99 -1.60 7.89 -6.88
CA LYS A 99 -2.73 8.45 -7.66
C LYS A 99 -3.93 8.78 -6.77
N SER A 100 -4.25 7.93 -5.80
CA SER A 100 -5.37 8.17 -4.89
C SER A 100 -5.13 9.38 -4.00
N ILE A 101 -3.94 9.55 -3.45
CA ILE A 101 -3.58 10.74 -2.66
C ILE A 101 -3.66 11.98 -3.55
N LEU A 102 -3.06 11.96 -4.74
CA LEU A 102 -3.12 13.09 -5.67
C LEU A 102 -4.56 13.49 -6.01
N LYS A 103 -5.42 12.52 -6.33
CA LYS A 103 -6.84 12.79 -6.70
C LYS A 103 -7.64 13.39 -5.56
N ILE A 104 -7.40 12.96 -4.32
CA ILE A 104 -8.18 13.40 -3.16
C ILE A 104 -7.66 14.71 -2.58
N THR A 105 -6.36 14.96 -2.65
CA THR A 105 -5.72 16.08 -1.93
C THR A 105 -5.13 17.15 -2.85
N GLY A 106 -4.94 16.86 -4.13
CA GLY A 106 -4.19 17.71 -5.06
C GLY A 106 -2.66 17.67 -4.84
N THR A 107 -2.18 17.05 -3.76
CA THR A 107 -0.75 16.94 -3.47
C THR A 107 -0.16 15.77 -4.24
N ARG A 108 1.00 16.00 -4.86
CA ARG A 108 1.72 14.97 -5.62
C ARG A 108 2.74 14.27 -4.71
N PRO A 109 2.49 13.01 -4.30
CA PRO A 109 3.49 12.24 -3.57
C PRO A 109 4.56 11.69 -4.51
N ASP A 110 5.75 11.40 -3.94
CA ASP A 110 6.80 10.65 -4.61
C ASP A 110 6.80 9.20 -4.15
N ILE A 111 7.39 8.34 -4.97
CA ILE A 111 7.68 6.96 -4.58
C ILE A 111 9.15 6.87 -4.22
N LYS A 112 9.46 6.46 -2.99
CA LYS A 112 10.82 6.10 -2.59
C LYS A 112 10.98 4.59 -2.73
N TRP A 113 11.88 4.19 -3.61
CA TRP A 113 12.22 2.78 -3.79
C TRP A 113 12.62 2.12 -2.45
N PRO A 114 12.17 0.91 -2.17
CA PRO A 114 11.37 0.05 -3.04
C PRO A 114 9.85 0.13 -2.80
N ASN A 115 9.35 0.74 -1.73
CA ASN A 115 7.97 0.52 -1.28
C ASN A 115 7.34 1.63 -0.44
N ASP A 116 7.95 2.81 -0.37
CA ASP A 116 7.48 3.91 0.46
C ASP A 116 6.89 5.04 -0.38
N ILE A 117 5.78 5.61 0.09
CA ILE A 117 5.18 6.81 -0.49
C ILE A 117 5.52 7.98 0.40
N MET A 118 6.03 9.05 -0.23
CA MET A 118 6.61 10.20 0.46
C MET A 118 5.83 11.48 0.14
N ILE A 119 5.69 12.34 1.14
CA ILE A 119 5.24 13.73 0.97
C ILE A 119 6.25 14.64 1.71
N HIS A 120 6.78 15.63 0.99
CA HIS A 120 7.79 16.55 1.51
C HIS A 120 8.98 15.82 2.19
N GLY A 121 9.46 14.75 1.55
CA GLY A 121 10.60 13.97 2.04
C GLY A 121 10.31 13.05 3.23
N ARG A 122 9.05 12.95 3.70
CA ARG A 122 8.65 12.10 4.83
C ARG A 122 7.66 11.03 4.39
N LYS A 123 7.79 9.84 4.95
CA LYS A 123 6.95 8.69 4.63
C LYS A 123 5.51 8.87 5.11
N VAL A 124 4.56 8.76 4.19
CA VAL A 124 3.11 8.82 4.47
C VAL A 124 2.44 7.47 4.29
N ALA A 125 2.98 6.59 3.45
CA ALA A 125 2.45 5.24 3.26
C ALA A 125 3.55 4.23 2.99
N GLY A 126 3.24 2.95 3.20
CA GLY A 126 4.12 1.83 2.90
C GLY A 126 3.36 0.66 2.30
N ILE A 127 4.01 -0.07 1.40
CA ILE A 127 3.48 -1.25 0.72
C ILE A 127 4.31 -2.47 1.14
N LEU A 128 3.65 -3.58 1.43
CA LEU A 128 4.28 -4.87 1.71
C LEU A 128 3.66 -5.92 0.78
N VAL A 129 4.50 -6.61 0.02
CA VAL A 129 4.07 -7.73 -0.83
C VAL A 129 4.65 -9.01 -0.28
N GLU A 130 3.80 -9.99 -0.01
CA GLU A 130 4.19 -11.35 0.34
C GLU A 130 3.55 -12.31 -0.67
N SER A 131 4.31 -13.28 -1.15
CA SER A 131 3.81 -14.31 -2.07
C SER A 131 4.13 -15.70 -1.57
N VAL A 132 3.27 -16.65 -1.89
CA VAL A 132 3.47 -18.06 -1.58
C VAL A 132 3.61 -18.83 -2.89
N MET A 133 4.72 -19.57 -2.99
CA MET A 133 5.01 -20.48 -4.10
C MET A 133 4.76 -21.91 -3.64
N MET A 134 4.23 -22.74 -4.53
CA MET A 134 4.12 -24.18 -4.35
C MET A 134 4.72 -24.85 -5.58
N SER A 135 5.86 -25.49 -5.38
CA SER A 135 6.73 -25.91 -6.50
C SER A 135 7.06 -24.70 -7.37
N ASP A 136 6.81 -24.78 -8.66
CA ASP A 136 7.06 -23.69 -9.62
C ASP A 136 5.86 -22.77 -9.90
N GLN A 137 4.78 -22.90 -9.11
CA GLN A 137 3.55 -22.10 -9.31
C GLN A 137 3.35 -21.11 -8.18
N ILE A 138 2.89 -19.91 -8.53
CA ILE A 138 2.46 -18.91 -7.56
C ILE A 138 1.09 -19.32 -7.07
N LYS A 139 0.97 -19.58 -5.77
CA LYS A 139 -0.30 -19.95 -5.15
C LYS A 139 -1.19 -18.72 -4.94
N TYR A 140 -0.61 -17.68 -4.39
CA TYR A 140 -1.22 -16.36 -4.20
C TYR A 140 -0.17 -15.31 -3.85
N ALA A 141 -0.57 -14.05 -3.92
CA ALA A 141 0.17 -12.93 -3.35
C ALA A 141 -0.78 -12.08 -2.49
N ILE A 142 -0.25 -11.50 -1.41
CA ILE A 142 -0.95 -10.58 -0.54
C ILE A 142 -0.23 -9.24 -0.61
N VAL A 143 -0.98 -8.18 -0.84
CA VAL A 143 -0.49 -6.80 -0.81
C VAL A 143 -1.05 -6.09 0.41
N GLY A 144 -0.20 -5.78 1.37
CA GLY A 144 -0.51 -4.91 2.49
C GLY A 144 -0.23 -3.46 2.17
N ILE A 145 -1.16 -2.58 2.49
CA ILE A 145 -1.04 -1.14 2.31
C ILE A 145 -1.38 -0.45 3.64
N GLY A 146 -0.44 0.34 4.15
CA GLY A 146 -0.64 1.22 5.30
C GLY A 146 -0.51 2.67 4.87
N ILE A 147 -1.52 3.51 5.19
CA ILE A 147 -1.49 4.95 4.92
C ILE A 147 -1.74 5.71 6.22
N ASN A 148 -0.78 6.56 6.58
CA ASN A 148 -0.90 7.46 7.72
C ASN A 148 -1.79 8.64 7.32
N ILE A 149 -2.99 8.75 7.88
CA ILE A 149 -3.93 9.84 7.60
C ILE A 149 -3.98 10.80 8.76
N SER A 150 -4.27 10.34 9.97
CA SER A 150 -4.52 11.16 11.15
C SER A 150 -3.46 11.02 12.25
N LEU A 151 -2.40 10.19 12.06
CA LEU A 151 -1.30 10.09 13.04
C LEU A 151 -0.73 11.47 13.34
N ASN A 152 -0.68 11.82 14.61
CA ASN A 152 -0.02 13.03 15.09
C ASN A 152 1.47 12.76 15.42
N ARG A 153 2.21 13.80 15.76
CA ARG A 153 3.66 13.70 16.04
C ARG A 153 3.96 12.86 17.28
N GLU A 154 3.13 12.95 18.30
CA GLU A 154 3.29 12.21 19.54
C GLU A 154 3.10 10.69 19.31
N GLU A 155 2.06 10.31 18.55
CA GLU A 155 1.80 8.93 18.18
C GLU A 155 2.88 8.31 17.29
N MET A 156 3.59 9.13 16.51
CA MET A 156 4.74 8.70 15.70
C MET A 156 6.00 8.48 16.53
N GLY A 157 6.15 9.16 17.67
CA GLY A 157 7.33 9.08 18.51
C GLY A 157 8.61 9.39 17.70
N GLU A 158 9.64 8.55 17.83
CA GLU A 158 10.92 8.69 17.11
C GLU A 158 10.77 8.67 15.58
N LEU A 159 9.73 7.99 15.05
CA LEU A 159 9.46 7.94 13.61
C LEU A 159 9.00 9.29 13.04
N GLY A 160 8.58 10.26 13.88
CA GLY A 160 8.12 11.58 13.44
C GLY A 160 9.17 12.40 12.68
N SER A 161 10.46 12.02 12.77
CA SER A 161 11.55 12.63 11.98
C SER A 161 11.55 12.17 10.51
N ILE A 162 11.11 10.95 10.23
CA ILE A 162 11.15 10.30 8.91
C ILE A 162 9.78 10.00 8.34
N ALA A 163 8.71 10.06 9.15
CA ALA A 163 7.34 9.80 8.75
C ALA A 163 6.45 11.02 8.97
N THR A 164 5.29 11.01 8.31
CA THR A 164 4.24 12.01 8.44
C THR A 164 2.87 11.37 8.22
N SER A 165 1.79 12.14 8.41
CA SER A 165 0.44 11.78 8.00
C SER A 165 -0.11 12.80 6.99
N LEU A 166 -1.18 12.43 6.30
CA LEU A 166 -1.83 13.33 5.34
C LEU A 166 -2.30 14.60 6.02
N ASN A 167 -3.02 14.47 7.15
CA ASN A 167 -3.58 15.62 7.87
C ASN A 167 -2.48 16.57 8.37
N LEU A 168 -1.36 16.02 8.89
CA LEU A 168 -0.21 16.85 9.31
C LEU A 168 0.47 17.55 8.14
N SER A 169 0.59 16.87 7.00
CA SER A 169 1.28 17.44 5.83
C SER A 169 0.46 18.50 5.12
N LEU A 170 -0.87 18.41 5.20
CA LEU A 170 -1.80 19.24 4.45
C LEU A 170 -2.43 20.34 5.31
N GLY A 171 -2.47 20.18 6.64
CA GLY A 171 -3.11 21.13 7.55
C GLY A 171 -4.65 21.03 7.60
N TYR A 172 -5.25 20.00 7.00
CA TYR A 172 -6.70 19.74 7.03
C TYR A 172 -7.00 18.24 7.08
N GLU A 173 -8.24 17.89 7.43
CA GLU A 173 -8.67 16.49 7.51
C GLU A 173 -8.98 15.90 6.13
N VAL A 174 -8.39 14.73 5.85
CA VAL A 174 -8.61 13.96 4.62
C VAL A 174 -9.68 12.90 4.87
N SER A 175 -10.68 12.82 3.99
CA SER A 175 -11.72 11.78 4.06
C SER A 175 -11.14 10.39 3.80
N ARG A 176 -11.10 9.57 4.85
CA ARG A 176 -10.63 8.16 4.79
C ARG A 176 -11.44 7.32 3.81
N GLU A 177 -12.75 7.52 3.78
CA GLU A 177 -13.66 6.76 2.92
C GLU A 177 -13.44 7.10 1.45
N ASN A 178 -13.31 8.38 1.11
CA ASN A 178 -13.05 8.81 -0.25
C ASN A 178 -11.67 8.33 -0.71
N LEU A 179 -10.65 8.43 0.17
CA LEU A 179 -9.31 7.95 -0.15
C LEU A 179 -9.30 6.44 -0.37
N LEU A 180 -9.95 5.66 0.50
CA LEU A 180 -10.05 4.21 0.36
C LEU A 180 -10.77 3.82 -0.92
N ARG A 181 -11.92 4.44 -1.22
CA ARG A 181 -12.67 4.17 -2.46
C ARG A 181 -11.83 4.45 -3.69
N THR A 182 -11.17 5.62 -3.73
CA THR A 182 -10.30 5.99 -4.85
C THR A 182 -9.11 5.04 -4.97
N LEU A 183 -8.49 4.65 -3.85
CA LEU A 183 -7.40 3.68 -3.84
C LEU A 183 -7.81 2.33 -4.45
N LEU A 184 -8.97 1.80 -4.05
CA LEU A 184 -9.45 0.53 -4.59
C LEU A 184 -9.77 0.62 -6.09
N GLN A 185 -10.29 1.75 -6.56
CA GLN A 185 -10.55 1.99 -7.99
C GLN A 185 -9.25 2.11 -8.80
N GLU A 186 -8.25 2.86 -8.31
CA GLU A 186 -6.94 2.97 -8.96
C GLU A 186 -6.23 1.61 -9.00
N LEU A 187 -6.25 0.89 -7.89
CA LEU A 187 -5.65 -0.43 -7.78
C LEU A 187 -6.31 -1.43 -8.76
N ASP A 188 -7.64 -1.41 -8.86
CA ASP A 188 -8.39 -2.25 -9.80
C ASP A 188 -8.05 -1.92 -11.26
N SER A 189 -7.99 -0.63 -11.59
CA SER A 189 -7.66 -0.19 -12.95
C SER A 189 -6.26 -0.63 -13.36
N LEU A 190 -5.25 -0.32 -12.55
CA LEU A 190 -3.87 -0.67 -12.83
C LEU A 190 -3.64 -2.18 -12.84
N TYR A 191 -4.30 -2.92 -11.93
CA TYR A 191 -4.22 -4.38 -11.93
C TYR A 191 -4.84 -4.99 -13.18
N PHE A 192 -5.97 -4.46 -13.63
CA PHE A 192 -6.61 -4.89 -14.88
C PHE A 192 -5.71 -4.60 -16.09
N ASP A 193 -5.01 -3.47 -16.09
CA ASP A 193 -4.09 -3.09 -17.18
C ASP A 193 -2.90 -4.05 -17.26
N ILE A 194 -2.27 -4.42 -16.15
CA ILE A 194 -1.18 -5.41 -16.19
C ILE A 194 -1.67 -6.81 -16.60
N LYS A 195 -2.90 -7.19 -16.28
CA LYS A 195 -3.52 -8.43 -16.78
C LYS A 195 -3.74 -8.41 -18.29
N LYS A 196 -3.81 -7.24 -18.91
CA LYS A 196 -3.86 -7.04 -20.38
C LYS A 196 -2.49 -6.88 -21.03
N GLY A 197 -1.41 -6.92 -20.24
CA GLY A 197 -0.05 -6.72 -20.74
C GLY A 197 0.40 -5.26 -20.83
N ILE A 198 -0.36 -4.31 -20.28
CA ILE A 198 0.04 -2.90 -20.21
C ILE A 198 1.01 -2.73 -19.03
N SER A 199 2.23 -2.33 -19.32
CA SER A 199 3.28 -2.18 -18.30
C SER A 199 3.17 -0.87 -17.54
N PRO A 200 3.18 -0.88 -16.19
CA PRO A 200 3.19 0.33 -15.38
C PRO A 200 4.61 0.87 -15.11
N ILE A 201 5.66 0.22 -15.62
CA ILE A 201 7.06 0.48 -15.24
C ILE A 201 7.48 1.91 -15.58
N GLN A 202 7.12 2.43 -16.75
CA GLN A 202 7.50 3.78 -17.16
C GLN A 202 6.93 4.84 -16.20
N GLU A 203 5.63 4.79 -15.90
CA GLU A 203 4.99 5.71 -14.97
C GLU A 203 5.57 5.60 -13.56
N TRP A 204 5.92 4.37 -13.14
CA TRP A 204 6.55 4.13 -11.86
C TRP A 204 7.95 4.75 -11.79
N ARG A 205 8.81 4.54 -12.81
CA ARG A 205 10.14 5.15 -12.91
C ARG A 205 10.08 6.67 -12.81
N GLU A 206 9.17 7.31 -13.54
CA GLU A 206 8.95 8.77 -13.50
C GLU A 206 8.43 9.26 -12.13
N SER A 207 7.94 8.35 -11.31
CA SER A 207 7.43 8.63 -9.97
C SER A 207 8.46 8.46 -8.86
N LEU A 208 9.64 7.88 -9.19
CA LEU A 208 10.68 7.62 -8.20
C LEU A 208 11.47 8.88 -7.89
N ASN A 209 11.58 9.21 -6.60
CA ASN A 209 12.49 10.24 -6.12
C ASN A 209 13.90 9.71 -5.81
N THR A 210 14.12 8.44 -6.06
CA THR A 210 15.40 7.74 -5.78
C THR A 210 16.37 7.84 -6.96
N LEU A 211 15.85 7.96 -8.20
CA LEU A 211 16.67 8.04 -9.41
C LEU A 211 17.45 9.35 -9.44
N SER A 212 18.69 9.27 -9.92
CA SER A 212 19.68 10.36 -9.96
C SER A 212 20.15 10.85 -8.58
N GLU A 213 19.74 10.20 -7.50
CA GLU A 213 20.15 10.54 -6.14
C GLU A 213 21.29 9.64 -5.66
N LYS A 214 22.11 10.16 -4.75
CA LYS A 214 23.11 9.37 -4.04
C LYS A 214 22.41 8.43 -3.05
N VAL A 215 22.57 7.16 -3.26
CA VAL A 215 21.91 6.11 -2.46
C VAL A 215 22.94 5.21 -1.79
N SER A 216 22.49 4.56 -0.74
CA SER A 216 23.21 3.49 -0.06
C SER A 216 22.27 2.27 0.01
N VAL A 217 22.68 1.20 -0.64
CA VAL A 217 21.95 -0.07 -0.66
C VAL A 217 22.67 -1.06 0.25
N ALA A 218 21.97 -1.56 1.27
CA ALA A 218 22.48 -2.59 2.17
C ALA A 218 21.76 -3.92 1.89
N GLY A 219 22.50 -4.99 1.68
CA GLY A 219 21.99 -6.33 1.47
C GLY A 219 23.09 -7.37 1.55
N GLY A 220 22.77 -8.61 1.99
CA GLY A 220 23.72 -9.72 2.02
C GLY A 220 24.97 -9.47 2.85
N GLY A 221 24.93 -8.60 3.88
CA GLY A 221 26.11 -8.24 4.71
C GLY A 221 27.03 -7.18 4.09
N SER A 222 26.73 -6.67 2.91
CA SER A 222 27.47 -5.60 2.23
C SER A 222 26.65 -4.32 2.12
N LYS A 223 27.37 -3.19 2.02
CA LYS A 223 26.81 -1.86 1.78
C LYS A 223 27.45 -1.29 0.52
N ILE A 224 26.64 -0.91 -0.46
CA ILE A 224 27.07 -0.30 -1.71
C ILE A 224 26.55 1.14 -1.74
N GLU A 225 27.42 2.08 -2.09
CA GLU A 225 27.05 3.49 -2.27
C GLU A 225 27.28 3.91 -3.72
N GLY A 226 26.36 4.67 -4.27
CA GLY A 226 26.44 5.15 -5.65
C GLY A 226 25.30 6.08 -6.00
N ILE A 227 25.21 6.46 -7.26
CA ILE A 227 24.07 7.19 -7.81
C ILE A 227 23.12 6.15 -8.41
N ALA A 228 21.83 6.24 -8.07
CA ALA A 228 20.82 5.36 -8.65
C ALA A 228 20.53 5.81 -10.09
N GLU A 229 20.97 5.05 -11.09
CA GLU A 229 20.78 5.37 -12.51
C GLU A 229 19.45 4.80 -13.03
N ASP A 230 19.11 3.58 -12.63
CA ASP A 230 17.89 2.90 -13.05
C ASP A 230 17.42 1.85 -12.02
N VAL A 231 16.22 1.33 -12.23
CA VAL A 231 15.61 0.23 -11.47
C VAL A 231 14.99 -0.77 -12.43
N ASP A 232 15.14 -2.05 -12.13
CA ASP A 232 14.60 -3.21 -12.86
C ASP A 232 13.57 -4.02 -12.03
#